data_278f7c8fb0f9781036336e33845da3be
#
_entry.id   278f7c8fb0f9781036336e33845da3be
#
_cell.length_a   1.000
_cell.length_b   1.000
_cell.length_c   1.000
_cell.angle_alpha   90.00
_cell.angle_beta   90.00
_cell.angle_gamma   90.00
#
_symmetry.space_group_name_H-M   'P 1'
#
loop_
_entity.id
_entity.type
_entity.pdbx_description
1 polymer ?
#
loop_
_entity_poly.entity_id
_entity_poly.type
_entity_poly.pdbx_seq_one_letter_code
_entity_poly.pdbx_strand_id
1 'polypeptide(L)'
;RCFTDETKVLLSPDGTVIADLIERSICRIKIGDHVVNKDRTATNKVTFVEEHEPSDKDPDLFSPNENIPPFATTNHPLFVDGEWVAVDVDQYPWLGKQRPLRDANVELINGRRLLNLWVSGDGTYIVNGFGTHSIMYDGGLLKNCYNQGILTHEGVMKIMRFYMDERSDIVTGAFLFGRLMG
;
A
#
# COMPACT_ATOMS: atom_id res chain seq x y z
N ARG A 1 1.16 -6.46 2.56
CA ARG A 1 1.65 -5.15 2.07
C ARG A 1 0.64 -4.09 2.40
N CYS A 2 0.48 -3.87 3.68
CA CYS A 2 -0.56 -3.01 4.20
C CYS A 2 -0.05 -2.21 5.39
N PHE A 3 -0.91 -1.34 5.87
CA PHE A 3 -0.70 -0.50 7.04
C PHE A 3 -1.80 -0.74 8.06
N THR A 4 -1.49 -0.51 9.33
CA THR A 4 -2.52 -0.47 10.37
C THR A 4 -3.50 0.68 10.14
N ASP A 5 -4.72 0.53 10.62
CA ASP A 5 -5.84 1.47 10.40
C ASP A 5 -5.60 2.90 10.91
N GLU A 6 -4.75 3.06 11.92
CA GLU A 6 -4.42 4.37 12.49
C GLU A 6 -3.25 5.08 11.79
N THR A 7 -2.61 4.43 10.82
CA THR A 7 -1.50 5.03 10.05
C THR A 7 -1.92 6.35 9.43
N LYS A 8 -1.12 7.40 9.62
CA LYS A 8 -1.44 8.74 9.14
C LYS A 8 -0.97 8.94 7.70
N VAL A 9 -1.88 9.33 6.84
CA VAL A 9 -1.63 9.66 5.44
C VAL A 9 -1.63 11.17 5.26
N LEU A 10 -0.62 11.71 4.57
CA LEU A 10 -0.56 13.12 4.24
C LEU A 10 -1.50 13.44 3.08
N LEU A 11 -2.45 14.32 3.31
CA LEU A 11 -3.57 14.62 2.43
C LEU A 11 -3.61 16.10 2.09
N SER A 12 -4.00 16.40 0.86
CA SER A 12 -4.30 17.76 0.41
C SER A 12 -5.81 17.94 0.27
N PRO A 13 -6.44 18.84 1.05
CA PRO A 13 -7.87 19.08 0.95
C PRO A 13 -8.32 19.67 -0.39
N ASP A 14 -7.46 20.45 -1.05
CA ASP A 14 -7.78 21.14 -2.32
C ASP A 14 -7.11 20.51 -3.55
N GLY A 15 -6.36 19.44 -3.39
CA GLY A 15 -5.66 18.75 -4.48
C GLY A 15 -4.33 19.39 -4.90
N THR A 16 -3.83 20.40 -4.17
CA THR A 16 -2.52 21.04 -4.44
C THR A 16 -1.52 20.72 -3.34
N VAL A 17 -0.23 20.93 -3.61
CA VAL A 17 0.84 20.82 -2.60
C VAL A 17 1.17 22.15 -1.92
N ILE A 18 0.48 23.21 -2.28
CA ILE A 18 0.72 24.60 -1.81
C ILE A 18 -0.20 24.94 -0.63
N ALA A 19 -1.35 24.28 -0.52
CA ALA A 19 -2.32 24.50 0.54
C ALA A 19 -1.90 23.86 1.86
N ASP A 20 -2.68 24.14 2.90
CA ASP A 20 -2.51 23.51 4.21
C ASP A 20 -2.74 21.99 4.12
N LEU A 21 -1.66 21.24 4.18
CA LEU A 21 -1.69 19.80 4.18
C LEU A 21 -2.15 19.29 5.55
N ILE A 22 -2.89 18.21 5.57
CA ILE A 22 -3.37 17.57 6.80
C ILE A 22 -2.98 16.10 6.84
N GLU A 23 -2.91 15.54 8.04
CA GLU A 23 -2.78 14.11 8.24
C GLU A 23 -4.13 13.51 8.64
N ARG A 24 -4.46 12.37 8.02
CA ARG A 24 -5.68 11.63 8.32
C ARG A 24 -5.37 10.14 8.44
N SER A 25 -6.01 9.47 9.40
CA SER A 25 -5.90 8.01 9.52
C SER A 25 -6.30 7.32 8.22
N ILE A 26 -5.53 6.34 7.79
CA ILE A 26 -5.75 5.63 6.52
C ILE A 26 -7.16 5.02 6.43
N CYS A 27 -7.73 4.58 7.54
CA CYS A 27 -9.09 4.05 7.59
C CYS A 27 -10.18 5.09 7.29
N ARG A 28 -9.84 6.37 7.27
CA ARG A 28 -10.77 7.47 6.94
C ARG A 28 -10.51 8.07 5.55
N ILE A 29 -9.53 7.56 4.84
CA ILE A 29 -9.26 7.95 3.46
C ILE A 29 -10.32 7.34 2.55
N LYS A 30 -10.77 8.13 1.57
CA LYS A 30 -11.82 7.74 0.63
C LYS A 30 -11.32 7.82 -0.80
N ILE A 31 -11.95 7.04 -1.67
CA ILE A 31 -11.77 7.18 -3.12
C ILE A 31 -12.07 8.62 -3.53
N GLY A 32 -11.17 9.23 -4.31
CA GLY A 32 -11.26 10.61 -4.72
C GLY A 32 -10.47 11.60 -3.86
N ASP A 33 -10.02 11.21 -2.67
CA ASP A 33 -9.12 12.03 -1.87
C ASP A 33 -7.78 12.24 -2.59
N HIS A 34 -7.15 13.39 -2.34
CA HIS A 34 -5.84 13.73 -2.89
C HIS A 34 -4.77 13.53 -1.82
N VAL A 35 -3.90 12.56 -2.05
CA VAL A 35 -2.73 12.29 -1.20
C VAL A 35 -1.48 12.93 -1.79
N VAL A 36 -0.56 13.33 -0.96
CA VAL A 36 0.70 13.96 -1.41
C VAL A 36 1.69 12.86 -1.82
N ASN A 37 2.34 13.02 -2.97
CA ASN A 37 3.34 12.05 -3.43
C ASN A 37 4.60 12.07 -2.55
N LYS A 38 5.43 11.04 -2.66
CA LYS A 38 6.60 10.86 -1.79
C LYS A 38 7.58 12.02 -1.83
N ASP A 39 7.70 12.71 -2.96
CA ASP A 39 8.64 13.84 -3.16
C ASP A 39 8.01 15.18 -2.78
N ARG A 40 6.75 15.22 -2.38
CA ARG A 40 5.98 16.42 -2.04
C ARG A 40 5.88 17.42 -3.19
N THR A 41 5.89 16.94 -4.43
CA THR A 41 5.88 17.75 -5.66
C THR A 41 4.51 17.78 -6.33
N ALA A 42 3.65 16.83 -6.02
CA ALA A 42 2.32 16.70 -6.61
C ALA A 42 1.38 15.94 -5.69
N THR A 43 0.11 15.91 -6.04
CA THR A 43 -0.88 15.03 -5.40
C THR A 43 -1.27 13.91 -6.34
N ASN A 44 -1.59 12.77 -5.73
CA ASN A 44 -2.13 11.59 -6.41
C ASN A 44 -3.55 11.34 -5.89
N LYS A 45 -4.46 10.99 -6.78
CA LYS A 45 -5.84 10.72 -6.41
C LYS A 45 -5.98 9.26 -5.95
N VAL A 46 -6.65 9.06 -4.82
CA VAL A 46 -7.00 7.72 -4.33
C VAL A 46 -8.04 7.10 -5.27
N THR A 47 -7.70 5.97 -5.87
CA THR A 47 -8.56 5.26 -6.82
C THR A 47 -9.19 4.00 -6.23
N PHE A 48 -8.59 3.46 -5.17
CA PHE A 48 -9.10 2.28 -4.49
C PHE A 48 -8.60 2.24 -3.03
N VAL A 49 -9.40 1.68 -2.15
CA VAL A 49 -9.04 1.42 -0.76
C VAL A 49 -9.12 -0.08 -0.52
N GLU A 50 -7.98 -0.70 -0.26
CA GLU A 50 -7.90 -2.09 0.18
C GLU A 50 -8.10 -2.17 1.68
N GLU A 51 -8.85 -3.16 2.11
CA GLU A 51 -9.02 -3.48 3.51
C GLU A 51 -8.98 -4.99 3.71
N HIS A 52 -8.16 -5.44 4.64
CA HIS A 52 -7.98 -6.85 4.95
C HIS A 52 -8.27 -7.12 6.41
N GLU A 53 -9.03 -8.19 6.64
CA GLU A 53 -9.06 -8.81 7.97
C GLU A 53 -7.73 -9.52 8.20
N PRO A 54 -7.09 -9.30 9.36
CA PRO A 54 -5.83 -9.96 9.68
C PRO A 54 -5.98 -11.48 9.74
N SER A 55 -4.97 -12.17 9.27
CA SER A 55 -4.88 -13.63 9.32
C SER A 55 -3.53 -14.05 9.90
N ASP A 56 -3.41 -15.30 10.31
CA ASP A 56 -2.15 -15.88 10.81
C ASP A 56 -1.06 -15.94 9.72
N LYS A 57 -1.43 -15.62 8.49
CA LYS A 57 -0.54 -15.62 7.33
C LYS A 57 0.02 -14.22 7.02
N ASP A 58 -0.47 -13.20 7.69
CA ASP A 58 0.03 -11.85 7.48
C ASP A 58 1.42 -11.70 8.11
N PRO A 59 2.32 -10.95 7.44
CA PRO A 59 3.63 -10.65 7.98
C PRO A 59 3.51 -9.79 9.24
N ASP A 60 4.53 -9.80 10.07
CA ASP A 60 4.64 -8.89 11.20
C ASP A 60 4.62 -7.43 10.76
N LEU A 61 4.42 -6.55 11.70
CA LEU A 61 4.47 -5.11 11.52
C LEU A 61 5.85 -4.56 11.86
N PHE A 62 6.24 -3.49 11.19
CA PHE A 62 7.47 -2.77 11.52
C PHE A 62 7.31 -1.25 11.46
N SER A 63 8.24 -0.58 12.08
CA SER A 63 8.52 0.84 11.89
C SER A 63 10.03 1.04 11.69
N PRO A 64 10.46 1.93 10.80
CA PRO A 64 11.87 2.26 10.65
C PRO A 64 12.39 3.18 11.77
N ASN A 65 11.53 3.66 12.63
CA ASN A 65 11.84 4.59 13.70
C ASN A 65 11.30 4.03 15.03
N GLU A 66 12.16 3.90 16.04
CA GLU A 66 11.81 3.40 17.37
C GLU A 66 10.77 4.26 18.11
N ASN A 67 10.66 5.54 17.75
CA ASN A 67 9.68 6.46 18.34
C ASN A 67 8.28 6.36 17.70
N ILE A 68 8.14 5.59 16.65
CA ILE A 68 6.86 5.33 15.96
C ILE A 68 6.53 3.85 16.15
N PRO A 69 5.36 3.52 16.73
CA PRO A 69 4.93 2.13 16.83
C PRO A 69 4.89 1.43 15.44
N PRO A 70 5.17 0.13 15.37
CA PRO A 70 5.06 -0.63 14.14
C PRO A 70 3.70 -0.44 13.46
N PHE A 71 3.72 -0.11 12.17
CA PHE A 71 2.53 0.28 11.43
C PHE A 71 2.43 -0.30 10.01
N ALA A 72 3.53 -0.76 9.46
CA ALA A 72 3.61 -1.32 8.11
C ALA A 72 3.94 -2.81 8.17
N THR A 73 3.39 -3.62 7.29
CA THR A 73 3.81 -5.02 7.18
C THR A 73 5.26 -5.12 6.74
N THR A 74 6.01 -6.10 7.28
CA THR A 74 7.47 -6.22 7.09
C THR A 74 7.91 -6.31 5.63
N ASN A 75 7.01 -6.72 4.75
CA ASN A 75 7.23 -6.78 3.30
C ASN A 75 6.79 -5.52 2.54
N HIS A 76 6.38 -4.45 3.25
CA HIS A 76 5.96 -3.19 2.61
C HIS A 76 7.14 -2.23 2.52
N PRO A 77 7.60 -1.84 1.32
CA PRO A 77 8.70 -0.91 1.19
C PRO A 77 8.30 0.50 1.60
N LEU A 78 9.18 1.13 2.37
CA LEU A 78 9.10 2.53 2.75
C LEU A 78 10.29 3.30 2.17
N PHE A 79 10.07 4.56 1.84
CA PHE A 79 11.13 5.44 1.36
C PHE A 79 11.69 6.23 2.54
N VAL A 80 12.91 5.89 2.92
CA VAL A 80 13.60 6.40 4.12
C VAL A 80 14.97 6.91 3.71
N ASP A 81 15.27 8.17 4.02
CA ASP A 81 16.57 8.80 3.73
C ASP A 81 17.03 8.62 2.27
N GLY A 82 16.11 8.76 1.34
CA GLY A 82 16.40 8.69 -0.10
C GLY A 82 16.49 7.27 -0.67
N GLU A 83 16.16 6.25 0.11
CA GLU A 83 16.24 4.84 -0.30
C GLU A 83 14.94 4.09 -0.01
N TRP A 84 14.63 3.12 -0.85
CA TRP A 84 13.59 2.13 -0.54
C TRP A 84 14.12 1.09 0.43
N VAL A 85 13.43 0.90 1.55
CA VAL A 85 13.77 -0.06 2.59
C VAL A 85 12.57 -0.93 2.94
N ALA A 86 12.81 -2.19 3.28
CA ALA A 86 11.84 -3.11 3.86
C ALA A 86 12.56 -4.05 4.82
N VAL A 87 11.85 -4.68 5.74
CA VAL A 87 12.43 -5.74 6.58
C VAL A 87 12.63 -6.99 5.73
N ASP A 88 11.57 -7.45 5.12
CA ASP A 88 11.57 -8.54 4.16
C ASP A 88 11.71 -7.96 2.75
N VAL A 89 12.93 -7.93 2.25
CA VAL A 89 13.18 -7.43 0.90
C VAL A 89 12.68 -8.45 -0.09
N ASP A 90 11.42 -8.31 -0.43
CA ASP A 90 10.80 -9.08 -1.49
C ASP A 90 10.60 -8.16 -2.71
N GLN A 91 11.30 -8.39 -3.67
CA GLN A 91 11.27 -8.26 -5.10
C GLN A 91 10.19 -7.35 -5.69
N TYR A 92 10.45 -6.08 -5.60
CA TYR A 92 9.73 -5.10 -6.39
C TYR A 92 10.69 -4.46 -7.40
N PRO A 93 11.02 -5.16 -8.50
CA PRO A 93 12.04 -4.70 -9.44
C PRO A 93 11.75 -3.33 -10.03
N TRP A 94 10.46 -2.97 -10.12
CA TRP A 94 10.05 -1.64 -10.61
C TRP A 94 10.31 -0.49 -9.63
N LEU A 95 10.57 -0.76 -8.36
CA LEU A 95 10.99 0.26 -7.40
C LEU A 95 12.50 0.53 -7.44
N GLY A 96 13.25 -0.26 -8.20
CA GLY A 96 14.69 -0.20 -8.20
C GLY A 96 15.33 -0.88 -6.98
N LYS A 97 16.52 -0.42 -6.60
CA LYS A 97 17.27 -1.02 -5.51
C LYS A 97 16.55 -0.82 -4.17
N GLN A 98 16.40 -1.92 -3.45
CA GLN A 98 15.84 -1.95 -2.11
C GLN A 98 16.87 -2.46 -1.12
N ARG A 99 16.91 -1.87 0.06
CA ARG A 99 17.83 -2.24 1.13
C ARG A 99 17.07 -2.91 2.27
N PRO A 100 17.56 -4.05 2.79
CA PRO A 100 16.98 -4.62 4.01
C PRO A 100 17.21 -3.70 5.20
N LEU A 101 16.16 -3.47 5.98
CA LEU A 101 16.20 -2.70 7.21
C LEU A 101 16.40 -3.67 8.39
N ARG A 102 17.61 -3.69 8.98
CA ARG A 102 17.97 -4.65 10.02
C ARG A 102 17.62 -4.19 11.43
N ASP A 103 17.59 -2.88 11.66
CA ASP A 103 17.35 -2.27 12.99
C ASP A 103 15.90 -1.77 13.10
N ALA A 104 14.97 -2.43 12.41
CA ALA A 104 13.57 -2.07 12.47
C ALA A 104 12.96 -2.47 13.83
N ASN A 105 12.06 -1.64 14.32
CA ASN A 105 11.17 -2.02 15.41
C ASN A 105 10.08 -2.95 14.83
N VAL A 106 10.02 -4.20 15.28
CA VAL A 106 9.11 -5.23 14.75
C VAL A 106 8.18 -5.72 15.84
N GLU A 107 6.92 -5.92 15.49
CA GLU A 107 5.87 -6.36 16.39
C GLU A 107 4.91 -7.31 15.66
N LEU A 108 4.36 -8.29 16.39
CA LEU A 108 3.32 -9.17 15.85
C LEU A 108 2.06 -8.38 15.48
N ILE A 109 1.37 -8.83 14.45
CA ILE A 109 0.19 -8.16 13.92
C ILE A 109 -0.98 -8.09 14.93
N ASN A 110 -1.12 -9.09 15.80
CA ASN A 110 -2.09 -9.14 16.90
C ASN A 110 -3.55 -8.81 16.50
N GLY A 111 -4.00 -9.32 15.37
CA GLY A 111 -5.38 -9.13 14.92
C GLY A 111 -5.72 -7.71 14.47
N ARG A 112 -4.73 -6.86 14.21
CA ARG A 112 -4.96 -5.47 13.76
C ARG A 112 -5.45 -5.44 12.31
N ARG A 113 -6.38 -4.56 12.06
CA ARG A 113 -6.95 -4.29 10.74
C ARG A 113 -5.91 -3.67 9.82
N LEU A 114 -5.85 -4.12 8.59
CA LEU A 114 -4.86 -3.72 7.60
C LEU A 114 -5.50 -3.03 6.41
N LEU A 115 -4.91 -1.91 5.97
CA LEU A 115 -5.35 -1.14 4.82
C LEU A 115 -4.19 -0.79 3.90
N ASN A 116 -4.52 -0.61 2.63
CA ASN A 116 -3.61 -0.04 1.63
C ASN A 116 -4.39 0.85 0.66
N LEU A 117 -3.73 1.79 0.02
CA LEU A 117 -4.33 2.69 -0.96
C LEU A 117 -3.76 2.42 -2.35
N TRP A 118 -4.62 2.48 -3.35
CA TRP A 118 -4.19 2.61 -4.74
C TRP A 118 -4.36 4.05 -5.14
N VAL A 119 -3.33 4.60 -5.73
CA VAL A 119 -3.31 6.02 -6.10
C VAL A 119 -2.88 6.19 -7.55
N SER A 120 -3.33 7.27 -8.16
CA SER A 120 -2.96 7.68 -9.51
C SER A 120 -1.52 8.23 -9.57
N GLY A 121 -1.14 8.80 -10.70
CA GLY A 121 0.14 9.49 -10.89
C GLY A 121 1.32 8.52 -10.79
N ASP A 122 2.32 8.90 -10.01
CA ASP A 122 3.51 8.07 -9.80
C ASP A 122 3.28 6.88 -8.84
N GLY A 123 2.07 6.74 -8.32
CA GLY A 123 1.70 5.62 -7.44
C GLY A 123 2.20 5.75 -6.01
N THR A 124 2.76 6.89 -5.61
CA THR A 124 3.34 7.10 -4.27
C THR A 124 2.45 7.95 -3.38
N TYR A 125 2.60 7.79 -2.09
CA TYR A 125 1.99 8.63 -1.06
C TYR A 125 2.84 8.61 0.21
N ILE A 126 2.45 9.34 1.24
CA ILE A 126 3.22 9.48 2.47
C ILE A 126 2.42 8.92 3.64
N VAL A 127 3.04 8.01 4.40
CA VAL A 127 2.48 7.36 5.59
C VAL A 127 3.39 7.59 6.80
N ASN A 128 2.86 8.12 7.89
CA ASN A 128 3.64 8.43 9.10
C ASN A 128 4.95 9.18 8.81
N GLY A 129 4.94 10.06 7.79
CA GLY A 129 6.11 10.83 7.36
C GLY A 129 7.03 10.13 6.36
N PHE A 130 6.79 8.87 5.99
CA PHE A 130 7.59 8.10 5.04
C PHE A 130 6.88 7.96 3.69
N GLY A 131 7.63 8.06 2.60
CA GLY A 131 7.11 7.72 1.29
C GLY A 131 6.81 6.22 1.19
N THR A 132 5.77 5.88 0.46
CA THR A 132 5.42 4.50 0.13
C THR A 132 4.86 4.40 -1.28
N HIS A 133 4.72 3.19 -1.77
CA HIS A 133 4.19 2.92 -3.10
C HIS A 133 2.94 2.06 -3.03
N SER A 134 1.97 2.40 -3.87
CA SER A 134 0.76 1.62 -4.10
C SER A 134 1.11 0.38 -4.92
N ILE A 135 1.54 -0.68 -4.24
CA ILE A 135 2.05 -1.89 -4.87
C ILE A 135 0.90 -2.86 -5.16
N MET A 136 0.84 -3.28 -6.41
CA MET A 136 -0.08 -4.30 -6.88
C MET A 136 0.68 -5.58 -7.25
N TYR A 137 0.06 -6.71 -7.03
CA TYR A 137 0.67 -8.01 -7.25
C TYR A 137 1.00 -8.31 -8.70
N ASP A 138 0.37 -7.65 -9.64
CA ASP A 138 0.38 -8.02 -11.05
C ASP A 138 0.90 -6.92 -11.98
N GLY A 139 1.64 -5.98 -11.44
CA GLY A 139 2.18 -4.88 -12.24
C GLY A 139 1.14 -3.89 -12.74
N GLY A 140 -0.06 -3.90 -12.18
CA GLY A 140 -1.07 -2.91 -12.48
C GLY A 140 -2.25 -3.40 -13.33
N LEU A 141 -2.30 -4.68 -13.72
CA LEU A 141 -3.42 -5.20 -14.50
C LEU A 141 -4.76 -5.05 -13.77
N LEU A 142 -4.83 -5.42 -12.51
CA LEU A 142 -6.05 -5.24 -11.68
C LEU A 142 -6.46 -3.77 -11.60
N LYS A 143 -5.49 -2.89 -11.37
CA LYS A 143 -5.71 -1.45 -11.32
C LYS A 143 -6.26 -0.94 -12.66
N ASN A 144 -5.68 -1.37 -13.75
CA ASN A 144 -6.15 -0.98 -15.09
C ASN A 144 -7.57 -1.48 -15.35
N CYS A 145 -7.87 -2.74 -15.05
CA CYS A 145 -9.20 -3.30 -15.19
C CYS A 145 -10.24 -2.55 -14.34
N TYR A 146 -9.88 -2.21 -13.11
CA TYR A 146 -10.74 -1.43 -12.24
C TYR A 146 -10.97 -0.01 -12.78
N ASN A 147 -9.90 0.70 -13.17
CA ASN A 147 -10.00 2.07 -13.69
C ASN A 147 -10.80 2.15 -15.01
N GLN A 148 -10.78 1.10 -15.80
CA GLN A 148 -11.55 1.00 -17.04
C GLN A 148 -13.00 0.51 -16.81
N GLY A 149 -13.39 0.26 -15.57
CA GLY A 149 -14.72 -0.24 -15.24
C GLY A 149 -14.97 -1.71 -15.61
N ILE A 150 -13.94 -2.46 -15.98
CA ILE A 150 -14.03 -3.90 -16.29
C ILE A 150 -14.28 -4.71 -15.01
N LEU A 151 -13.71 -4.27 -13.90
CA LEU A 151 -13.89 -4.87 -12.58
C LEU A 151 -14.56 -3.89 -11.62
N THR A 152 -15.49 -4.42 -10.83
CA THR A 152 -16.07 -3.71 -9.70
C THR A 152 -15.12 -3.74 -8.49
N HIS A 153 -15.35 -2.90 -7.50
CA HIS A 153 -14.64 -2.94 -6.22
C HIS A 153 -14.70 -4.34 -5.59
N GLU A 154 -15.89 -4.94 -5.54
CA GLU A 154 -16.08 -6.29 -5.01
C GLU A 154 -15.29 -7.34 -5.81
N GLY A 155 -15.27 -7.24 -7.12
CA GLY A 155 -14.50 -8.12 -8.00
C GLY A 155 -13.00 -8.05 -7.71
N VAL A 156 -12.46 -6.85 -7.55
CA VAL A 156 -11.05 -6.66 -7.17
C VAL A 156 -10.76 -7.27 -5.82
N MET A 157 -11.59 -7.01 -4.81
CA MET A 157 -11.40 -7.57 -3.46
C MET A 157 -11.46 -9.09 -3.45
N LYS A 158 -12.31 -9.68 -4.26
CA LYS A 158 -12.40 -11.14 -4.43
C LYS A 158 -11.12 -11.74 -5.02
N ILE A 159 -10.56 -11.09 -6.06
CA ILE A 159 -9.30 -11.51 -6.66
C ILE A 159 -8.16 -11.41 -5.65
N MET A 160 -8.10 -10.32 -4.92
CA MET A 160 -7.04 -10.10 -3.93
C MET A 160 -7.11 -11.10 -2.78
N ARG A 161 -8.30 -11.40 -2.27
CA ARG A 161 -8.48 -12.44 -1.25
C ARG A 161 -8.02 -13.80 -1.77
N PHE A 162 -8.39 -14.15 -2.98
CA PHE A 162 -7.95 -15.40 -3.61
C PHE A 162 -6.41 -15.47 -3.68
N TYR A 163 -5.76 -14.40 -4.11
CA TYR A 163 -4.30 -14.32 -4.19
C TYR A 163 -3.65 -14.49 -2.81
N MET A 164 -4.16 -13.80 -1.79
CA MET A 164 -3.66 -13.88 -0.41
C MET A 164 -3.82 -15.29 0.16
N ASP A 165 -4.98 -15.93 -0.03
CA ASP A 165 -5.27 -17.27 0.51
C ASP A 165 -4.40 -18.36 -0.13
N GLU A 166 -4.17 -18.28 -1.43
CA GLU A 166 -3.34 -19.26 -2.16
C GLU A 166 -1.83 -19.04 -1.95
N ARG A 167 -1.41 -17.91 -1.43
CA ARG A 167 -0.01 -17.52 -1.24
C ARG A 167 0.86 -17.74 -2.47
N SER A 168 0.33 -17.51 -3.63
CA SER A 168 1.05 -17.73 -4.86
C SER A 168 1.82 -16.47 -5.25
N ASP A 169 3.10 -16.40 -4.94
CA ASP A 169 3.99 -15.31 -5.35
C ASP A 169 4.24 -15.30 -6.86
N ILE A 170 3.86 -16.37 -7.55
CA ILE A 170 4.08 -16.59 -8.98
C ILE A 170 2.83 -16.28 -9.81
N VAL A 171 1.68 -16.12 -9.19
CA VAL A 171 0.42 -15.90 -9.92
C VAL A 171 0.35 -14.45 -10.36
N THR A 172 0.34 -14.23 -11.67
CA THR A 172 0.13 -12.93 -12.28
C THR A 172 -1.33 -12.52 -12.18
N GLY A 173 -1.60 -11.22 -12.20
CA GLY A 173 -2.98 -10.72 -12.25
C GLY A 173 -3.77 -11.24 -13.44
N ALA A 174 -3.12 -11.45 -14.58
CA ALA A 174 -3.75 -12.07 -15.76
C ALA A 174 -4.23 -13.49 -15.46
N PHE A 175 -3.44 -14.28 -14.74
CA PHE A 175 -3.81 -15.64 -14.33
C PHE A 175 -4.96 -15.61 -13.31
N LEU A 176 -4.89 -14.77 -12.31
CA LEU A 176 -5.95 -14.60 -11.32
C LEU A 176 -7.25 -14.16 -11.99
N PHE A 177 -7.16 -13.18 -12.87
CA PHE A 177 -8.30 -12.69 -13.64
C PHE A 177 -8.92 -13.82 -14.46
N GLY A 178 -8.13 -14.59 -15.21
CA GLY A 178 -8.60 -15.72 -16.01
C GLY A 178 -9.31 -16.80 -15.17
N ARG A 179 -8.77 -17.13 -13.98
CA ARG A 179 -9.40 -18.12 -13.08
C ARG A 179 -10.72 -17.65 -12.50
N LEU A 180 -10.90 -16.35 -12.26
CA LEU A 180 -12.13 -15.81 -11.68
C LEU A 180 -13.19 -15.47 -12.70
N MET A 181 -12.80 -15.20 -13.94
CA MET A 181 -13.71 -14.89 -15.03
C MET A 181 -14.05 -16.11 -15.91
N GLY A 182 -13.21 -17.12 -15.89
CA GLY A 182 -13.44 -18.41 -16.59
C GLY A 182 -14.27 -19.35 -15.79
#